data_130dbc2c7fed8640525aebb44be85c2f
#
_entry.id   130dbc2c7fed8640525aebb44be85c2f
#
_cell.length_a   1.000
_cell.length_b   1.000
_cell.length_c   1.000
_cell.angle_alpha   90.00
_cell.angle_beta   90.00
_cell.angle_gamma   90.00
#
_symmetry.space_group_name_H-M   'P 1'
#
loop_
_entity.id
_entity.type
_entity.pdbx_description
1 polymer ?
#
loop_
_entity_poly.entity_id
_entity_poly.type
_entity_poly.pdbx_seq_one_letter_code
_entity_poly.pdbx_strand_id
1 'polypeptide(L)'
;MPKISVITVNYNNREGLRATIQSTLAQTYSNYEYIVIDGGSTDGSKTLLEDQATRVDHWVSEPDGGIYPAMNKGIAIASGEYLLFMNSGDTFYDAEVLEQVAPALERRRDFYTGGVCLDGKIRKAPTSVGPLFFFNQSLPHQSTFIRAELLKSRPYREDVPIVADWEQQLYELLVRDGTYECLETVICNYDTTGISSVCLAEGKLDNYVLPMLRDHFSERMIAAHRFNVHDVRFKLRTLLEHVDSWRERIRLLRYSLKLFFTAIHK
;
A
#
# COMPACT_ATOMS: atom_id res chain seq x y z
N MET A 1 8.57 -6.30 22.93
CA MET A 1 8.45 -6.22 21.45
C MET A 1 7.00 -6.50 21.06
N PRO A 2 6.38 -5.69 20.21
CA PRO A 2 4.95 -5.80 19.87
C PRO A 2 4.65 -7.05 19.04
N LYS A 3 3.47 -7.63 19.25
CA LYS A 3 2.97 -8.74 18.42
C LYS A 3 2.52 -8.18 17.05
N ILE A 4 2.87 -8.88 15.98
CA ILE A 4 2.51 -8.53 14.59
C ILE A 4 1.52 -9.57 14.08
N SER A 5 0.40 -9.12 13.47
CA SER A 5 -0.46 -10.00 12.69
C SER A 5 -0.13 -9.81 11.21
N VAL A 6 0.37 -10.85 10.58
CA VAL A 6 0.54 -10.91 9.12
C VAL A 6 -0.75 -11.49 8.54
N ILE A 7 -1.39 -10.75 7.62
CA ILE A 7 -2.68 -11.13 7.02
C ILE A 7 -2.46 -11.32 5.53
N THR A 8 -2.79 -12.49 5.02
CA THR A 8 -2.83 -12.80 3.58
C THR A 8 -4.27 -12.95 3.13
N VAL A 9 -4.65 -12.22 2.08
CA VAL A 9 -5.89 -12.49 1.34
C VAL A 9 -5.57 -13.17 0.02
N ASN A 10 -6.39 -14.16 -0.35
CA ASN A 10 -6.21 -14.96 -1.55
C ASN A 10 -7.51 -15.15 -2.31
N TYR A 11 -7.45 -15.12 -3.63
CA TYR A 11 -8.52 -15.57 -4.50
C TYR A 11 -7.95 -16.13 -5.81
N ASN A 12 -8.10 -17.43 -6.02
CA ASN A 12 -7.64 -18.15 -7.22
C ASN A 12 -6.17 -17.85 -7.61
N ASN A 13 -5.28 -17.80 -6.62
CA ASN A 13 -3.83 -17.62 -6.80
C ASN A 13 -3.04 -18.61 -5.95
N ARG A 14 -3.21 -19.91 -6.22
CA ARG A 14 -2.59 -21.01 -5.45
C ARG A 14 -1.07 -20.90 -5.36
N GLU A 15 -0.40 -20.61 -6.46
CA GLU A 15 1.07 -20.57 -6.49
C GLU A 15 1.60 -19.29 -5.79
N GLY A 16 0.93 -18.15 -5.98
CA GLY A 16 1.22 -16.93 -5.21
C GLY A 16 1.00 -17.15 -3.72
N LEU A 17 -0.12 -17.77 -3.33
CA LEU A 17 -0.39 -18.13 -1.92
C LEU A 17 0.71 -19.04 -1.34
N ARG A 18 1.17 -20.03 -2.09
CA ARG A 18 2.27 -20.91 -1.68
C ARG A 18 3.54 -20.11 -1.38
N ALA A 19 3.93 -19.21 -2.27
CA ALA A 19 5.12 -18.38 -2.10
C ALA A 19 4.99 -17.46 -0.88
N THR A 20 3.84 -16.83 -0.69
CA THR A 20 3.56 -15.96 0.45
C THR A 20 3.62 -16.73 1.77
N ILE A 21 2.98 -17.91 1.85
CA ILE A 21 3.01 -18.77 3.03
C ILE A 21 4.47 -19.15 3.36
N GLN A 22 5.25 -19.60 2.38
CA GLN A 22 6.63 -20.01 2.59
C GLN A 22 7.49 -18.86 3.13
N SER A 23 7.37 -17.65 2.55
CA SER A 23 8.14 -16.49 2.99
C SER A 23 7.74 -16.00 4.39
N THR A 24 6.45 -16.07 4.73
CA THR A 24 5.94 -15.69 6.06
C THR A 24 6.41 -16.67 7.13
N LEU A 25 6.30 -17.97 6.86
CA LEU A 25 6.73 -19.01 7.80
C LEU A 25 8.26 -19.14 7.92
N ALA A 26 9.03 -18.48 7.07
CA ALA A 26 10.48 -18.40 7.16
C ALA A 26 10.98 -17.25 8.04
N GLN A 27 10.09 -16.35 8.51
CA GLN A 27 10.50 -15.23 9.36
C GLN A 27 11.10 -15.68 10.68
N THR A 28 12.24 -15.08 11.07
CA THR A 28 12.98 -15.41 12.31
C THR A 28 12.34 -14.81 13.55
N TYR A 29 11.59 -13.73 13.42
CA TYR A 29 10.84 -13.12 14.52
C TYR A 29 9.70 -14.03 14.98
N SER A 30 9.65 -14.38 16.27
CA SER A 30 8.69 -15.36 16.77
C SER A 30 7.40 -14.77 17.35
N ASN A 31 7.36 -13.44 17.64
CA ASN A 31 6.17 -12.82 18.22
C ASN A 31 5.23 -12.27 17.14
N TYR A 32 4.82 -13.12 16.21
CA TYR A 32 3.79 -12.80 15.22
C TYR A 32 2.74 -13.92 15.17
N GLU A 33 1.61 -13.61 14.55
CA GLU A 33 0.61 -14.59 14.14
C GLU A 33 0.38 -14.46 12.64
N TYR A 34 0.03 -15.57 12.01
CA TYR A 34 -0.22 -15.63 10.58
C TYR A 34 -1.68 -16.00 10.30
N ILE A 35 -2.37 -15.15 9.54
CA ILE A 35 -3.79 -15.24 9.22
C ILE A 35 -3.94 -15.31 7.70
N VAL A 36 -4.71 -16.28 7.19
CA VAL A 36 -5.01 -16.41 5.77
C VAL A 36 -6.51 -16.43 5.54
N ILE A 37 -6.99 -15.51 4.72
CA ILE A 37 -8.39 -15.42 4.28
C ILE A 37 -8.45 -15.73 2.79
N ASP A 38 -9.05 -16.86 2.44
CA ASP A 38 -9.27 -17.29 1.06
C ASP A 38 -10.74 -17.08 0.67
N GLY A 39 -10.97 -16.38 -0.42
CA GLY A 39 -12.29 -15.98 -0.92
C GLY A 39 -13.09 -17.11 -1.58
N GLY A 40 -12.88 -18.36 -1.16
CA GLY A 40 -13.55 -19.52 -1.74
C GLY A 40 -12.97 -19.93 -3.09
N SER A 41 -11.63 -19.97 -3.18
CA SER A 41 -10.91 -20.34 -4.39
C SER A 41 -11.22 -21.75 -4.88
N THR A 42 -11.16 -21.96 -6.19
CA THR A 42 -11.44 -23.24 -6.87
C THR A 42 -10.19 -23.86 -7.52
N ASP A 43 -9.04 -23.20 -7.40
CA ASP A 43 -7.76 -23.58 -8.05
C ASP A 43 -6.87 -24.53 -7.22
N GLY A 44 -7.40 -25.04 -6.07
CA GLY A 44 -6.66 -25.87 -5.12
C GLY A 44 -5.99 -25.09 -3.99
N SER A 45 -6.23 -23.78 -3.86
CA SER A 45 -5.76 -22.95 -2.73
C SER A 45 -6.24 -23.49 -1.39
N LYS A 46 -7.52 -23.94 -1.30
CA LYS A 46 -8.08 -24.53 -0.09
C LYS A 46 -7.30 -25.78 0.36
N THR A 47 -7.01 -26.68 -0.57
CA THR A 47 -6.20 -27.89 -0.25
C THR A 47 -4.80 -27.52 0.23
N LEU A 48 -4.17 -26.49 -0.37
CA LEU A 48 -2.90 -25.97 0.12
C LEU A 48 -3.01 -25.48 1.56
N LEU A 49 -4.08 -24.79 1.94
CA LEU A 49 -4.30 -24.31 3.31
C LEU A 49 -4.54 -25.48 4.28
N GLU A 50 -5.29 -26.50 3.87
CA GLU A 50 -5.48 -27.72 4.65
C GLU A 50 -4.14 -28.42 4.96
N ASP A 51 -3.23 -28.49 3.96
CA ASP A 51 -1.89 -29.04 4.12
C ASP A 51 -0.99 -28.19 5.06
N GLN A 52 -1.26 -26.90 5.22
CA GLN A 52 -0.51 -25.97 6.05
C GLN A 52 -1.22 -25.62 7.38
N ALA A 53 -2.35 -26.25 7.68
CA ALA A 53 -3.23 -25.91 8.80
C ALA A 53 -2.56 -25.89 10.19
N THR A 54 -1.48 -26.65 10.39
CA THR A 54 -0.73 -26.66 11.66
C THR A 54 0.32 -25.55 11.77
N ARG A 55 0.57 -24.80 10.70
CA ARG A 55 1.61 -23.77 10.60
C ARG A 55 1.05 -22.36 10.44
N VAL A 56 -0.22 -22.24 10.08
CA VAL A 56 -0.98 -20.99 9.97
C VAL A 56 -1.88 -20.90 11.20
N ASP A 57 -1.80 -19.81 11.96
CA ASP A 57 -2.54 -19.68 13.22
C ASP A 57 -4.06 -19.62 12.99
N HIS A 58 -4.49 -18.91 11.96
CA HIS A 58 -5.90 -18.83 11.55
C HIS A 58 -6.03 -18.85 10.04
N TRP A 59 -6.95 -19.64 9.51
CA TRP A 59 -7.30 -19.59 8.11
C TRP A 59 -8.79 -19.88 7.88
N VAL A 60 -9.33 -19.27 6.85
CA VAL A 60 -10.71 -19.45 6.39
C VAL A 60 -10.70 -19.55 4.87
N SER A 61 -11.52 -20.45 4.29
CA SER A 61 -11.76 -20.55 2.85
C SER A 61 -13.25 -20.59 2.61
N GLU A 62 -13.83 -19.46 2.27
CA GLU A 62 -15.27 -19.29 1.99
C GLU A 62 -15.48 -18.12 1.03
N PRO A 63 -16.54 -18.11 0.23
CA PRO A 63 -16.86 -16.98 -0.63
C PRO A 63 -16.93 -15.67 0.17
N ASP A 64 -16.36 -14.61 -0.39
CA ASP A 64 -16.39 -13.26 0.17
C ASP A 64 -16.92 -12.26 -0.88
N GLY A 65 -17.07 -10.99 -0.46
CA GLY A 65 -17.52 -9.91 -1.34
C GLY A 65 -16.39 -9.19 -2.09
N GLY A 66 -15.13 -9.70 -2.01
CA GLY A 66 -13.96 -9.10 -2.62
C GLY A 66 -12.78 -8.86 -1.65
N ILE A 67 -11.76 -8.14 -2.11
CA ILE A 67 -10.51 -7.99 -1.38
C ILE A 67 -10.69 -7.32 0.00
N TYR A 68 -11.45 -6.24 0.11
CA TYR A 68 -11.61 -5.52 1.38
C TYR A 68 -12.52 -6.24 2.38
N PRO A 69 -13.64 -6.89 2.00
CA PRO A 69 -14.33 -7.83 2.88
C PRO A 69 -13.42 -8.92 3.43
N ALA A 70 -12.53 -9.51 2.60
CA ALA A 70 -11.55 -10.50 3.07
C ALA A 70 -10.54 -9.88 4.04
N MET A 71 -9.97 -8.71 3.72
CA MET A 71 -9.08 -7.98 4.63
C MET A 71 -9.76 -7.66 5.97
N ASN A 72 -11.02 -7.22 5.96
CA ASN A 72 -11.80 -6.91 7.16
C ASN A 72 -12.05 -8.16 8.03
N LYS A 73 -12.28 -9.33 7.42
CA LYS A 73 -12.33 -10.60 8.17
C LYS A 73 -11.00 -10.86 8.90
N GLY A 74 -9.86 -10.67 8.22
CA GLY A 74 -8.53 -10.79 8.82
C GLY A 74 -8.31 -9.80 9.96
N ILE A 75 -8.70 -8.53 9.80
CA ILE A 75 -8.62 -7.50 10.84
C ILE A 75 -9.41 -7.90 12.09
N ALA A 76 -10.63 -8.45 11.90
CA ALA A 76 -11.52 -8.80 13.00
C ALA A 76 -10.95 -9.88 13.92
N ILE A 77 -10.19 -10.84 13.38
CA ILE A 77 -9.61 -11.94 14.15
C ILE A 77 -8.17 -11.68 14.60
N ALA A 78 -7.48 -10.71 14.02
CA ALA A 78 -6.12 -10.37 14.37
C ALA A 78 -5.98 -9.93 15.83
N SER A 79 -4.95 -10.42 16.52
CA SER A 79 -4.67 -10.10 17.93
C SER A 79 -3.38 -9.30 18.13
N GLY A 80 -2.61 -9.05 17.05
CA GLY A 80 -1.38 -8.27 17.11
C GLY A 80 -1.62 -6.78 17.37
N GLU A 81 -0.58 -6.11 17.84
CA GLU A 81 -0.57 -4.66 18.01
C GLU A 81 -0.44 -3.93 16.67
N TYR A 82 0.20 -4.57 15.69
CA TYR A 82 0.36 -4.08 14.32
C TYR A 82 -0.10 -5.11 13.31
N LEU A 83 -0.75 -4.64 12.26
CA LEU A 83 -1.20 -5.45 11.13
C LEU A 83 -0.34 -5.15 9.90
N LEU A 84 0.05 -6.20 9.18
CA LEU A 84 0.70 -6.14 7.87
C LEU A 84 -0.10 -7.00 6.90
N PHE A 85 -0.49 -6.44 5.77
CA PHE A 85 -1.13 -7.21 4.69
C PHE A 85 -0.09 -7.66 3.68
N MET A 86 0.13 -8.97 3.61
CA MET A 86 0.98 -9.63 2.64
C MET A 86 0.10 -10.50 1.75
N ASN A 87 -0.47 -9.93 0.70
CA ASN A 87 -1.43 -10.63 -0.17
C ASN A 87 -0.78 -11.75 -0.96
N SER A 88 -1.57 -12.71 -1.45
CA SER A 88 -1.05 -13.83 -2.22
C SER A 88 -0.32 -13.37 -3.48
N GLY A 89 0.95 -13.77 -3.62
CA GLY A 89 1.90 -13.31 -4.63
C GLY A 89 3.01 -12.42 -4.07
N ASP A 90 2.70 -11.57 -3.07
CA ASP A 90 3.71 -10.80 -2.35
C ASP A 90 4.51 -11.71 -1.41
N THR A 91 5.80 -11.43 -1.24
CA THR A 91 6.66 -12.20 -0.31
C THR A 91 7.51 -11.26 0.52
N PHE A 92 7.86 -11.64 1.74
CA PHE A 92 8.89 -10.92 2.48
C PHE A 92 10.19 -10.86 1.69
N TYR A 93 10.91 -9.74 1.82
CA TYR A 93 12.18 -9.54 1.11
C TYR A 93 13.23 -10.54 1.52
N ASP A 94 13.34 -10.83 2.83
CA ASP A 94 14.17 -11.88 3.42
C ASP A 94 13.53 -12.44 4.70
N ALA A 95 14.20 -13.38 5.37
CA ALA A 95 13.68 -14.04 6.55
C ALA A 95 13.78 -13.17 7.84
N GLU A 96 14.49 -12.08 7.83
CA GLU A 96 14.78 -11.26 9.01
C GLU A 96 13.95 -9.97 9.07
N VAL A 97 13.08 -9.73 8.08
CA VAL A 97 12.32 -8.47 7.96
C VAL A 97 11.56 -8.14 9.23
N LEU A 98 10.77 -9.06 9.78
CA LEU A 98 9.98 -8.79 10.98
C LEU A 98 10.87 -8.53 12.22
N GLU A 99 11.99 -9.22 12.34
CA GLU A 99 12.97 -9.01 13.41
C GLU A 99 13.63 -7.62 13.32
N GLN A 100 13.97 -7.19 12.11
CA GLN A 100 14.55 -5.85 11.86
C GLN A 100 13.55 -4.72 12.14
N VAL A 101 12.25 -4.94 11.89
CA VAL A 101 11.20 -3.93 12.06
C VAL A 101 10.71 -3.84 13.51
N ALA A 102 10.63 -4.96 14.24
CA ALA A 102 10.01 -5.01 15.55
C ALA A 102 10.50 -3.96 16.56
N PRO A 103 11.80 -3.60 16.64
CA PRO A 103 12.27 -2.55 17.53
C PRO A 103 11.71 -1.16 17.21
N ALA A 104 11.46 -0.87 15.92
CA ALA A 104 10.87 0.40 15.51
C ALA A 104 9.43 0.54 16.00
N LEU A 105 8.66 -0.55 15.97
CA LEU A 105 7.25 -0.56 16.38
C LEU A 105 7.05 -0.23 17.89
N GLU A 106 8.08 -0.39 18.71
CA GLU A 106 8.04 0.01 20.13
C GLU A 106 7.85 1.51 20.33
N ARG A 107 8.15 2.35 19.33
CA ARG A 107 7.89 3.80 19.36
C ARG A 107 6.42 4.17 19.20
N ARG A 108 5.55 3.19 18.93
CA ARG A 108 4.08 3.29 18.91
C ARG A 108 3.54 4.36 17.96
N ARG A 109 4.15 4.49 16.75
CA ARG A 109 3.53 5.28 15.67
C ARG A 109 2.33 4.52 15.10
N ASP A 110 1.45 5.25 14.47
CA ASP A 110 0.23 4.69 13.87
C ASP A 110 0.55 3.93 12.58
N PHE A 111 1.53 4.42 11.81
CA PHE A 111 2.00 3.82 10.56
C PHE A 111 3.51 3.75 10.50
N TYR A 112 4.01 2.60 10.04
CA TYR A 112 5.40 2.43 9.65
C TYR A 112 5.44 1.85 8.24
N THR A 113 6.21 2.47 7.34
CA THR A 113 6.34 1.96 5.97
C THR A 113 7.80 1.77 5.63
N GLY A 114 8.14 0.58 5.14
CA GLY A 114 9.47 0.28 4.61
C GLY A 114 9.50 0.25 3.08
N GLY A 115 10.68 -0.07 2.54
CA GLY A 115 10.89 -0.19 1.11
C GLY A 115 10.18 -1.41 0.52
N VAL A 116 9.98 -1.38 -0.80
CA VAL A 116 9.51 -2.51 -1.61
C VAL A 116 10.51 -2.83 -2.71
N CYS A 117 10.69 -4.10 -3.03
CA CYS A 117 11.43 -4.55 -4.20
C CYS A 117 10.42 -4.82 -5.33
N LEU A 118 10.54 -4.07 -6.43
CA LEU A 118 9.71 -4.16 -7.60
C LEU A 118 10.59 -4.51 -8.81
N ASP A 119 10.38 -5.67 -9.41
CA ASP A 119 11.18 -6.16 -10.56
C ASP A 119 12.70 -6.08 -10.29
N GLY A 120 13.13 -6.48 -9.09
CA GLY A 120 14.53 -6.43 -8.66
C GLY A 120 15.05 -5.02 -8.33
N LYS A 121 14.20 -4.00 -8.35
CA LYS A 121 14.57 -2.61 -8.01
C LYS A 121 13.94 -2.21 -6.68
N ILE A 122 14.79 -1.76 -5.75
CA ILE A 122 14.33 -1.27 -4.46
C ILE A 122 13.75 0.15 -4.61
N ARG A 123 12.51 0.33 -4.17
CA ARG A 123 11.87 1.62 -3.97
C ARG A 123 11.79 1.88 -2.48
N LYS A 124 12.43 2.94 -2.02
CA LYS A 124 12.38 3.36 -0.61
C LYS A 124 11.00 3.93 -0.27
N ALA A 125 10.59 3.78 0.99
CA ALA A 125 9.41 4.45 1.50
C ALA A 125 9.61 5.98 1.54
N PRO A 126 8.53 6.79 1.44
CA PRO A 126 8.62 8.23 1.57
C PRO A 126 9.05 8.61 3.00
N THR A 127 9.97 9.55 3.14
CA THR A 127 10.41 10.02 4.46
C THR A 127 9.36 10.85 5.20
N SER A 128 8.39 11.38 4.47
CA SER A 128 7.24 12.09 5.00
C SER A 128 6.04 11.95 4.07
N VAL A 129 4.85 12.03 4.61
CA VAL A 129 3.59 11.95 3.88
C VAL A 129 2.74 13.18 4.19
N GLY A 130 1.94 13.60 3.23
CA GLY A 130 1.09 14.79 3.35
C GLY A 130 0.09 14.87 2.19
N PRO A 131 -0.69 15.97 2.06
CA PRO A 131 -1.70 16.08 1.02
C PRO A 131 -1.15 15.84 -0.39
N LEU A 132 0.01 16.41 -0.72
CA LEU A 132 0.64 16.23 -2.01
C LEU A 132 0.94 14.76 -2.31
N PHE A 133 1.34 13.98 -1.29
CA PHE A 133 1.57 12.55 -1.42
C PHE A 133 0.24 11.82 -1.64
N PHE A 134 -0.70 11.92 -0.70
CA PHE A 134 -1.94 11.13 -0.72
C PHE A 134 -2.93 11.52 -1.81
N PHE A 135 -2.83 12.70 -2.40
CA PHE A 135 -3.65 13.02 -3.57
C PHE A 135 -3.15 12.39 -4.86
N ASN A 136 -1.93 11.83 -4.89
CA ASN A 136 -1.32 11.25 -6.08
C ASN A 136 -0.93 9.78 -5.95
N GLN A 137 -0.74 9.26 -4.73
CA GLN A 137 -0.31 7.89 -4.47
C GLN A 137 -0.64 7.45 -3.04
N SER A 138 -0.62 6.15 -2.79
CA SER A 138 -0.77 5.53 -1.48
C SER A 138 0.54 4.95 -0.97
N LEU A 139 0.59 4.61 0.31
CA LEU A 139 1.62 3.72 0.85
C LEU A 139 1.30 2.28 0.42
N PRO A 140 2.29 1.48 -0.02
CA PRO A 140 2.06 0.08 -0.34
C PRO A 140 1.64 -0.69 0.91
N HIS A 141 0.46 -1.32 0.91
CA HIS A 141 -0.04 -2.03 2.09
C HIS A 141 0.87 -3.19 2.49
N GLN A 142 1.52 -3.86 1.54
CA GLN A 142 2.44 -4.97 1.79
C GLN A 142 3.79 -4.56 2.41
N SER A 143 4.05 -3.27 2.56
CA SER A 143 5.21 -2.75 3.27
C SER A 143 4.85 -1.78 4.40
N THR A 144 3.56 -1.70 4.74
CA THR A 144 3.04 -0.75 5.75
C THR A 144 2.47 -1.49 6.94
N PHE A 145 3.10 -1.32 8.10
CA PHE A 145 2.60 -1.78 9.38
C PHE A 145 1.65 -0.73 9.95
N ILE A 146 0.42 -1.13 10.22
CA ILE A 146 -0.66 -0.26 10.70
C ILE A 146 -1.03 -0.67 12.12
N ARG A 147 -1.15 0.28 13.05
CA ARG A 147 -1.61 0.00 14.40
C ARG A 147 -3.00 -0.62 14.35
N ALA A 148 -3.15 -1.79 14.96
CA ALA A 148 -4.35 -2.61 14.85
C ALA A 148 -5.62 -1.89 15.30
N GLU A 149 -5.54 -1.05 16.34
CA GLU A 149 -6.70 -0.32 16.86
C GLU A 149 -7.31 0.65 15.83
N LEU A 150 -6.52 1.21 14.90
CA LEU A 150 -7.03 2.06 13.84
C LEU A 150 -7.94 1.28 12.88
N LEU A 151 -7.45 0.13 12.40
CA LEU A 151 -8.21 -0.72 11.49
C LEU A 151 -9.39 -1.42 12.18
N LYS A 152 -9.28 -1.73 13.48
CA LYS A 152 -10.40 -2.28 14.26
C LYS A 152 -11.50 -1.26 14.54
N SER A 153 -11.13 0.00 14.77
CA SER A 153 -12.11 1.08 14.99
C SER A 153 -12.73 1.59 13.69
N ARG A 154 -11.97 1.52 12.59
CA ARG A 154 -12.40 1.94 11.25
C ARG A 154 -11.86 0.96 10.22
N PRO A 155 -12.56 -0.16 9.98
CA PRO A 155 -12.20 -1.13 8.93
C PRO A 155 -12.19 -0.48 7.54
N TYR A 156 -11.62 -1.18 6.56
CA TYR A 156 -11.66 -0.74 5.18
C TYR A 156 -13.10 -0.60 4.69
N ARG A 157 -13.37 0.47 3.97
CA ARG A 157 -14.68 0.73 3.34
C ARG A 157 -14.90 -0.23 2.18
N GLU A 158 -15.90 -1.10 2.31
CA GLU A 158 -16.23 -2.11 1.30
C GLU A 158 -16.96 -1.52 0.08
N ASP A 159 -17.51 -0.30 0.22
CA ASP A 159 -18.11 0.49 -0.85
C ASP A 159 -17.09 1.27 -1.69
N VAL A 160 -15.80 1.29 -1.27
CA VAL A 160 -14.70 1.93 -2.00
C VAL A 160 -13.83 0.85 -2.65
N PRO A 161 -14.10 0.47 -3.91
CA PRO A 161 -13.34 -0.59 -4.56
C PRO A 161 -11.90 -0.12 -4.91
N ILE A 162 -10.95 -1.04 -4.92
CA ILE A 162 -9.55 -0.88 -5.39
C ILE A 162 -8.67 0.02 -4.51
N VAL A 163 -9.23 1.04 -3.86
CA VAL A 163 -8.46 2.10 -3.17
C VAL A 163 -8.91 2.34 -1.71
N ALA A 164 -9.61 1.38 -1.06
CA ALA A 164 -10.04 1.56 0.33
C ALA A 164 -8.88 1.55 1.33
N ASP A 165 -7.78 0.86 1.03
CA ASP A 165 -6.52 0.94 1.78
C ASP A 165 -5.88 2.34 1.66
N TRP A 166 -5.91 2.93 0.47
CA TRP A 166 -5.48 4.31 0.25
C TRP A 166 -6.37 5.30 1.02
N GLU A 167 -7.69 5.13 0.94
CA GLU A 167 -8.67 5.95 1.65
C GLU A 167 -8.44 5.92 3.17
N GLN A 168 -8.22 4.74 3.73
CA GLN A 168 -7.97 4.56 5.16
C GLN A 168 -6.68 5.24 5.61
N GLN A 169 -5.57 5.06 4.86
CA GLN A 169 -4.29 5.72 5.14
C GLN A 169 -4.41 7.24 5.08
N LEU A 170 -5.08 7.75 4.05
CA LEU A 170 -5.33 9.19 3.87
C LEU A 170 -6.15 9.76 5.02
N TYR A 171 -7.23 9.07 5.40
CA TYR A 171 -8.10 9.50 6.49
C TYR A 171 -7.34 9.56 7.82
N GLU A 172 -6.65 8.49 8.18
CA GLU A 172 -5.93 8.44 9.46
C GLU A 172 -4.77 9.45 9.51
N LEU A 173 -4.01 9.61 8.43
CA LEU A 173 -2.82 10.44 8.43
C LEU A 173 -3.07 11.93 8.11
N LEU A 174 -4.12 12.26 7.34
CA LEU A 174 -4.41 13.66 7.01
C LEU A 174 -5.61 14.23 7.76
N VAL A 175 -6.64 13.42 8.02
CA VAL A 175 -7.87 13.92 8.68
C VAL A 175 -7.74 13.78 10.19
N ARG A 176 -7.14 12.69 10.67
CA ARG A 176 -6.97 12.41 12.10
C ARG A 176 -5.60 12.80 12.67
N ASP A 177 -4.72 13.36 11.83
CA ASP A 177 -3.36 13.79 12.21
C ASP A 177 -2.53 12.64 12.82
N GLY A 178 -2.69 11.44 12.25
CA GLY A 178 -1.99 10.22 12.67
C GLY A 178 -0.48 10.31 12.48
N THR A 179 0.24 9.51 13.22
CA THR A 179 1.71 9.49 13.24
C THR A 179 2.28 8.52 12.23
N TYR A 180 3.30 8.95 11.48
CA TYR A 180 3.97 8.19 10.44
C TYR A 180 5.48 8.09 10.68
N GLU A 181 6.07 6.95 10.35
CA GLU A 181 7.52 6.76 10.36
C GLU A 181 7.98 5.91 9.16
N CYS A 182 9.01 6.39 8.47
CA CYS A 182 9.69 5.67 7.41
C CYS A 182 10.72 4.71 7.98
N LEU A 183 10.72 3.46 7.54
CA LEU A 183 11.72 2.44 7.86
C LEU A 183 12.77 2.35 6.75
N GLU A 184 14.03 2.12 7.12
CA GLU A 184 15.11 1.85 6.16
C GLU A 184 15.05 0.42 5.60
N THR A 185 14.36 -0.50 6.28
CA THR A 185 14.21 -1.91 5.89
C THR A 185 13.39 -2.05 4.62
N VAL A 186 13.83 -2.91 3.71
CA VAL A 186 13.00 -3.39 2.57
C VAL A 186 12.11 -4.51 3.09
N ILE A 187 10.79 -4.34 2.95
CA ILE A 187 9.82 -5.27 3.57
C ILE A 187 9.48 -6.43 2.65
N CYS A 188 9.21 -6.16 1.38
CA CYS A 188 8.64 -7.18 0.50
C CYS A 188 9.15 -7.11 -0.93
N ASN A 189 9.07 -8.25 -1.61
CA ASN A 189 9.00 -8.34 -3.06
C ASN A 189 7.53 -8.20 -3.46
N TYR A 190 7.24 -7.19 -4.29
CA TYR A 190 5.89 -6.82 -4.68
C TYR A 190 5.48 -7.54 -5.95
N ASP A 191 4.33 -8.22 -5.93
CA ASP A 191 3.72 -8.83 -7.12
C ASP A 191 2.91 -7.79 -7.92
N THR A 192 3.34 -7.53 -9.14
CA THR A 192 2.70 -6.56 -10.04
C THR A 192 1.48 -7.10 -10.77
N THR A 193 1.09 -8.35 -10.55
CA THR A 193 -0.06 -8.98 -11.24
C THR A 193 -1.40 -8.69 -10.56
N GLY A 194 -1.39 -8.03 -9.38
CA GLY A 194 -2.58 -7.72 -8.61
C GLY A 194 -3.51 -6.69 -9.28
N ILE A 195 -4.77 -6.65 -8.82
CA ILE A 195 -5.86 -5.85 -9.42
C ILE A 195 -5.51 -4.35 -9.49
N SER A 196 -4.92 -3.78 -8.45
CA SER A 196 -4.54 -2.36 -8.42
C SER A 196 -3.46 -2.02 -9.43
N SER A 197 -2.48 -2.92 -9.62
CA SER A 197 -1.42 -2.76 -10.62
C SER A 197 -1.98 -2.82 -12.05
N VAL A 198 -2.92 -3.72 -12.31
CA VAL A 198 -3.63 -3.80 -13.59
C VAL A 198 -4.43 -2.53 -13.85
N CYS A 199 -5.22 -2.04 -12.88
CA CYS A 199 -5.97 -0.79 -13.00
C CYS A 199 -5.06 0.41 -13.25
N LEU A 200 -3.89 0.47 -12.62
CA LEU A 200 -2.90 1.51 -12.84
C LEU A 200 -2.33 1.44 -14.27
N ALA A 201 -1.94 0.25 -14.74
CA ALA A 201 -1.39 0.04 -16.07
C ALA A 201 -2.40 0.40 -17.18
N GLU A 202 -3.69 0.17 -16.95
CA GLU A 202 -4.79 0.53 -17.84
C GLU A 202 -5.19 2.01 -17.77
N GLY A 203 -4.60 2.81 -16.88
CA GLY A 203 -4.93 4.21 -16.66
C GLY A 203 -6.32 4.44 -16.04
N LYS A 204 -6.91 3.42 -15.41
CA LYS A 204 -8.27 3.44 -14.83
C LYS A 204 -8.31 3.80 -13.35
N LEU A 205 -7.15 3.89 -12.68
CA LEU A 205 -7.07 4.09 -11.23
C LEU A 205 -7.78 5.39 -10.80
N ASP A 206 -7.73 6.43 -11.61
CA ASP A 206 -8.38 7.72 -11.36
C ASP A 206 -9.91 7.61 -11.23
N ASN A 207 -10.54 6.61 -11.84
CA ASN A 207 -11.97 6.36 -11.71
C ASN A 207 -12.37 5.99 -10.28
N TYR A 208 -11.43 5.51 -9.47
CA TYR A 208 -11.61 5.13 -8.07
C TYR A 208 -11.06 6.20 -7.13
N VAL A 209 -9.90 6.77 -7.45
CA VAL A 209 -9.21 7.75 -6.59
C VAL A 209 -9.97 9.07 -6.52
N LEU A 210 -10.49 9.59 -7.65
CA LEU A 210 -11.19 10.88 -7.65
C LEU A 210 -12.49 10.87 -6.83
N PRO A 211 -13.39 9.88 -6.94
CA PRO A 211 -14.55 9.77 -6.05
C PRO A 211 -14.14 9.70 -4.58
N MET A 212 -13.18 8.86 -4.25
CA MET A 212 -12.66 8.70 -2.88
C MET A 212 -12.12 10.02 -2.30
N LEU A 213 -11.36 10.79 -3.08
CA LEU A 213 -10.86 12.10 -2.63
C LEU A 213 -12.00 13.09 -2.39
N ARG A 214 -13.08 13.04 -3.18
CA ARG A 214 -14.27 13.92 -3.04
C ARG A 214 -15.06 13.66 -1.77
N ASP A 215 -14.97 12.45 -1.21
CA ASP A 215 -15.60 12.15 0.09
C ASP A 215 -14.99 12.96 1.24
N HIS A 216 -13.73 13.39 1.10
CA HIS A 216 -12.99 14.04 2.18
C HIS A 216 -12.56 15.48 1.87
N PHE A 217 -12.44 15.87 0.59
CA PHE A 217 -11.83 17.15 0.20
C PHE A 217 -12.65 17.87 -0.87
N SER A 218 -12.59 19.21 -0.84
CA SER A 218 -13.20 20.03 -1.86
C SER A 218 -12.49 19.91 -3.22
N GLU A 219 -13.21 20.12 -4.32
CA GLU A 219 -12.65 20.14 -5.68
C GLU A 219 -11.46 21.11 -5.81
N ARG A 220 -11.49 22.23 -5.09
CA ARG A 220 -10.39 23.19 -5.06
C ARG A 220 -9.12 22.61 -4.47
N MET A 221 -9.23 21.86 -3.37
CA MET A 221 -8.09 21.18 -2.74
C MET A 221 -7.55 20.06 -3.65
N ILE A 222 -8.44 19.27 -4.23
CA ILE A 222 -8.06 18.21 -5.16
C ILE A 222 -7.31 18.80 -6.35
N ALA A 223 -7.85 19.84 -6.99
CA ALA A 223 -7.22 20.51 -8.12
C ALA A 223 -5.87 21.16 -7.79
N ALA A 224 -5.70 21.66 -6.56
CA ALA A 224 -4.46 22.29 -6.12
C ALA A 224 -3.31 21.29 -5.88
N HIS A 225 -3.63 20.07 -5.44
CA HIS A 225 -2.61 19.10 -4.96
C HIS A 225 -2.47 17.87 -5.85
N ARG A 226 -3.44 17.61 -6.74
CA ARG A 226 -3.37 16.49 -7.67
C ARG A 226 -2.60 16.87 -8.92
N PHE A 227 -1.43 16.28 -9.09
CA PHE A 227 -0.68 16.39 -10.34
C PHE A 227 -1.11 15.27 -11.29
N ASN A 228 -1.75 15.64 -12.37
CA ASN A 228 -1.87 14.76 -13.50
C ASN A 228 -0.50 14.70 -14.20
N VAL A 229 0.26 13.62 -13.95
CA VAL A 229 1.61 13.43 -14.53
C VAL A 229 1.56 13.47 -16.07
N HIS A 230 0.47 13.00 -16.67
CA HIS A 230 0.23 13.13 -18.11
C HIS A 230 0.06 14.58 -18.53
N ASP A 231 -0.65 15.38 -17.76
CA ASP A 231 -0.92 16.79 -18.06
C ASP A 231 0.36 17.63 -17.96
N VAL A 232 1.20 17.38 -16.97
CA VAL A 232 2.49 18.06 -16.82
C VAL A 232 3.45 17.65 -17.92
N ARG A 233 3.54 16.36 -18.26
CA ARG A 233 4.35 15.88 -19.39
C ARG A 233 3.83 16.39 -20.73
N PHE A 234 2.52 16.38 -20.94
CA PHE A 234 1.89 16.88 -22.15
C PHE A 234 2.10 18.39 -22.28
N LYS A 235 1.83 19.19 -21.24
CA LYS A 235 2.05 20.64 -21.24
C LYS A 235 3.53 21.01 -21.40
N LEU A 236 4.44 20.26 -20.73
CA LEU A 236 5.88 20.47 -20.88
C LEU A 236 6.35 20.11 -22.30
N ARG A 237 5.86 19.02 -22.87
CA ARG A 237 6.15 18.61 -24.25
C ARG A 237 5.65 19.64 -25.24
N THR A 238 4.38 20.06 -25.13
CA THR A 238 3.78 21.08 -26.00
C THR A 238 4.50 22.42 -25.88
N LEU A 239 4.87 22.85 -24.67
CA LEU A 239 5.70 24.05 -24.47
C LEU A 239 7.08 23.92 -25.11
N LEU A 240 7.73 22.76 -25.02
CA LEU A 240 9.06 22.51 -25.60
C LEU A 240 9.00 22.36 -27.12
N GLU A 241 7.90 21.89 -27.70
CA GLU A 241 7.68 21.74 -29.14
C GLU A 241 7.49 23.11 -29.83
N HIS A 242 6.99 24.14 -29.13
CA HIS A 242 6.75 25.50 -29.66
C HIS A 242 7.90 26.49 -29.39
N VAL A 243 9.04 26.00 -28.92
CA VAL A 243 10.21 26.85 -28.62
C VAL A 243 11.38 26.44 -29.51
N ASP A 244 11.70 27.26 -30.46
CA ASP A 244 12.72 27.00 -31.50
C ASP A 244 14.16 27.07 -31.00
N SER A 245 14.38 27.70 -29.84
CA SER A 245 15.71 27.93 -29.30
C SER A 245 15.96 27.09 -28.03
N TRP A 246 17.09 26.35 -27.99
CA TRP A 246 17.50 25.58 -26.79
C TRP A 246 17.70 26.48 -25.56
N ARG A 247 18.09 27.75 -25.73
CA ARG A 247 18.26 28.72 -24.64
C ARG A 247 16.93 29.09 -24.00
N GLU A 248 15.87 29.22 -24.80
CA GLU A 248 14.51 29.47 -24.31
C GLU A 248 13.94 28.23 -23.62
N ARG A 249 14.21 27.03 -24.14
CA ARG A 249 13.84 25.77 -23.47
C ARG A 249 14.42 25.69 -22.06
N ILE A 250 15.71 26.01 -21.87
CA ILE A 250 16.36 26.05 -20.56
C ILE A 250 15.77 27.16 -19.68
N ARG A 251 15.44 28.31 -20.25
CA ARG A 251 14.85 29.44 -19.51
C ARG A 251 13.47 29.10 -19.00
N LEU A 252 12.62 28.47 -19.81
CA LEU A 252 11.29 27.97 -19.42
C LEU A 252 11.36 26.88 -18.37
N LEU A 253 12.29 25.92 -18.50
CA LEU A 253 12.52 24.89 -17.50
C LEU A 253 12.95 25.48 -16.14
N ARG A 254 13.86 26.45 -16.14
CA ARG A 254 14.28 27.16 -14.92
C ARG A 254 13.13 27.95 -14.29
N TYR A 255 12.29 28.59 -15.11
CA TYR A 255 11.14 29.34 -14.63
C TYR A 255 10.06 28.41 -14.05
N SER A 256 9.78 27.29 -14.70
CA SER A 256 8.86 26.27 -14.21
C SER A 256 9.34 25.63 -12.90
N LEU A 257 10.64 25.32 -12.80
CA LEU A 257 11.25 24.83 -11.56
C LEU A 257 11.20 25.88 -10.44
N LYS A 258 11.43 27.17 -10.75
CA LYS A 258 11.34 28.26 -9.77
C LYS A 258 9.92 28.43 -9.25
N LEU A 259 8.90 28.36 -10.11
CA LEU A 259 7.48 28.39 -9.72
C LEU A 259 7.11 27.18 -8.87
N PHE A 260 7.60 26.01 -9.23
CA PHE A 260 7.41 24.77 -8.47
C PHE A 260 7.98 24.88 -7.05
N PHE A 261 9.23 25.33 -6.91
CA PHE A 261 9.86 25.53 -5.59
C PHE A 261 9.25 26.69 -4.80
N THR A 262 8.73 27.74 -5.45
CA THR A 262 8.05 28.85 -4.75
C THR A 262 6.65 28.44 -4.25
N ALA A 263 5.98 27.51 -4.93
CA ALA A 263 4.70 26.98 -4.51
C ALA A 263 4.82 25.98 -3.33
N ILE A 264 5.98 25.34 -3.16
CA ILE A 264 6.28 24.40 -2.07
C ILE A 264 6.64 25.13 -0.76
N HIS A 265 7.13 26.38 -0.85
CA HIS A 265 7.57 27.19 0.31
C HIS A 265 6.55 28.26 0.76
N LYS A 266 5.32 28.23 0.23
CA LYS A 266 4.16 29.02 0.71
C LYS A 266 3.08 28.06 1.23
#